data_ee3c053824acbfc5bc736466dfb129de
#
_entry.id   ee3c053824acbfc5bc736466dfb129de
#
_cell.length_a   1.000
_cell.length_b   1.000
_cell.length_c   1.000
_cell.angle_alpha   90.00
_cell.angle_beta   90.00
_cell.angle_gamma   90.00
#
_symmetry.space_group_name_H-M   'P 1'
#
loop_
_entity.id
_entity.type
_entity.pdbx_description
1 polymer ?
#
loop_
_entity_poly.entity_id
_entity_poly.type
_entity_poly.pdbx_seq_one_letter_code
_entity_poly.pdbx_strand_id
1 'polypeptide(L)'
;MDGYDNEELTEAELEDIRRERAAARRRKLAARERRRKKRRQQAIIRCSILLVAVILVIFIIVKLITGIVGLFTKDKKKATTTEAPTTQQVTTEAPFAEIDENILAKDMPADRATALATLQTLATTDTDIKSIVDNEAVYPDVVIRNLAANTELKQFTLDYVAKINTIYDGNFTVDANQTEVPLFLQYDEEWGYADYGNDLVAYSGSAPTCLSMAYTYLKQDGSMNPIKVADYSTEHGYVDEQGATNWTLMTDGAAGLGLSAETLNVNEDDMKAALESDKVIICAVAPGDFTRSSSYIVIKDYKDGLFYINDPTSQARSDVGWDFKRLSDQITNMWAFSVGTGDTTAVDSSNSTDSTDATASTNSTGTSDTTTSNGSSTDNTTTTNNTAGSDSTNTNTTSNTPAGNDDPQAAN
;
A
#
# COMPACT_ATOMS: atom_id res chain seq x y z
N MET A 1 27.25 36.19 -4.91
CA MET A 1 27.11 35.54 -6.26
C MET A 1 27.89 34.25 -6.19
N ASP A 2 27.33 33.24 -5.61
CA ASP A 2 27.95 31.94 -5.51
C ASP A 2 27.20 31.03 -6.45
N GLY A 3 27.91 30.65 -7.52
CA GLY A 3 27.39 29.75 -8.53
C GLY A 3 27.27 28.35 -7.94
N TYR A 4 26.09 27.79 -7.92
CA TYR A 4 25.89 26.36 -7.75
C TYR A 4 26.28 25.70 -9.06
N ASP A 5 27.46 25.09 -9.10
CA ASP A 5 27.88 24.17 -10.13
C ASP A 5 26.96 22.94 -10.06
N ASN A 6 25.97 22.88 -10.94
CA ASN A 6 25.29 21.61 -11.26
C ASN A 6 26.32 20.77 -12.02
N GLU A 7 27.09 19.92 -11.33
CA GLU A 7 27.84 18.86 -11.98
C GLU A 7 26.82 17.84 -12.56
N GLU A 8 26.58 17.96 -13.87
CA GLU A 8 25.91 16.89 -14.61
C GLU A 8 26.79 15.63 -14.51
N LEU A 9 26.25 14.60 -13.88
CA LEU A 9 26.91 13.28 -13.80
C LEU A 9 27.25 12.78 -15.20
N THR A 10 28.47 12.32 -15.37
CA THR A 10 28.88 11.75 -16.63
C THR A 10 28.13 10.45 -16.94
N GLU A 11 27.99 10.11 -18.22
CA GLU A 11 27.30 8.89 -18.65
C GLU A 11 27.91 7.62 -18.05
N ALA A 12 29.22 7.62 -17.77
CA ALA A 12 29.93 6.55 -17.09
C ALA A 12 29.54 6.42 -15.60
N GLU A 13 29.37 7.54 -14.90
CA GLU A 13 28.92 7.54 -13.50
C GLU A 13 27.46 7.09 -13.38
N LEU A 14 26.62 7.48 -14.32
CA LEU A 14 25.23 7.01 -14.44
C LEU A 14 25.16 5.48 -14.69
N GLU A 15 26.05 4.94 -15.54
CA GLU A 15 26.13 3.50 -15.77
C GLU A 15 26.61 2.74 -14.54
N ASP A 16 27.58 3.25 -13.78
CA ASP A 16 28.05 2.62 -12.57
C ASP A 16 26.98 2.64 -11.46
N ILE A 17 26.26 3.74 -11.30
CA ILE A 17 25.10 3.83 -10.40
C ILE A 17 24.01 2.82 -10.79
N ARG A 18 23.73 2.67 -12.10
CA ARG A 18 22.78 1.66 -12.60
C ARG A 18 23.24 0.23 -12.28
N ARG A 19 24.53 -0.07 -12.48
CA ARG A 19 25.12 -1.38 -12.17
C ARG A 19 25.10 -1.69 -10.67
N GLU A 20 25.42 -0.72 -9.82
CA GLU A 20 25.34 -0.87 -8.35
C GLU A 20 23.91 -1.12 -7.87
N ARG A 21 22.94 -0.38 -8.39
CA ARG A 21 21.51 -0.57 -8.06
C ARG A 21 20.99 -1.91 -8.54
N ALA A 22 21.35 -2.33 -9.75
CA ALA A 22 21.00 -3.66 -10.26
C ALA A 22 21.61 -4.79 -9.39
N ALA A 23 22.85 -4.62 -8.94
CA ALA A 23 23.51 -5.54 -8.04
C ALA A 23 22.85 -5.54 -6.63
N ALA A 24 22.46 -4.37 -6.12
CA ALA A 24 21.74 -4.24 -4.86
C ALA A 24 20.35 -4.89 -4.93
N ARG A 25 19.61 -4.70 -6.04
CA ARG A 25 18.34 -5.40 -6.30
C ARG A 25 18.51 -6.91 -6.35
N ARG A 26 19.52 -7.43 -7.07
CA ARG A 26 19.82 -8.87 -7.10
C ARG A 26 20.15 -9.41 -5.70
N ARG A 27 20.90 -8.67 -4.87
CA ARG A 27 21.20 -9.04 -3.47
C ARG A 27 19.92 -9.04 -2.61
N LYS A 28 19.05 -8.02 -2.77
CA LYS A 28 17.73 -7.96 -2.10
C LYS A 28 16.85 -9.15 -2.50
N LEU A 29 16.75 -9.46 -3.80
CA LEU A 29 15.97 -10.60 -4.31
C LEU A 29 16.47 -11.94 -3.76
N ALA A 30 17.78 -12.17 -3.78
CA ALA A 30 18.38 -13.38 -3.22
C ALA A 30 18.17 -13.50 -1.69
N ALA A 31 18.21 -12.39 -0.97
CA ALA A 31 17.89 -12.34 0.46
C ALA A 31 16.40 -12.63 0.70
N ARG A 32 15.49 -12.09 -0.14
CA ARG A 32 14.04 -12.36 -0.11
C ARG A 32 13.75 -13.85 -0.35
N GLU A 33 14.38 -14.49 -1.33
CA GLU A 33 14.22 -15.93 -1.58
C GLU A 33 14.67 -16.79 -0.40
N ARG A 34 15.81 -16.46 0.23
CA ARG A 34 16.30 -17.15 1.44
C ARG A 34 15.34 -17.00 2.61
N ARG A 35 14.75 -15.79 2.78
CA ARG A 35 13.73 -15.53 3.80
C ARG A 35 12.42 -16.28 3.49
N ARG A 36 11.94 -16.30 2.23
CA ARG A 36 10.76 -17.08 1.81
C ARG A 36 10.93 -18.58 2.08
N LYS A 37 12.10 -19.15 1.79
CA LYS A 37 12.39 -20.58 2.10
C LYS A 37 12.34 -20.87 3.60
N LYS A 38 12.97 -20.02 4.44
CA LYS A 38 12.91 -20.16 5.89
C LYS A 38 11.48 -20.05 6.45
N ARG A 39 10.67 -19.13 5.91
CA ARG A 39 9.28 -18.93 6.35
C ARG A 39 8.38 -20.09 5.94
N ARG A 40 8.51 -20.62 4.73
CA ARG A 40 7.79 -21.85 4.32
C ARG A 40 8.08 -23.00 5.27
N GLN A 41 9.32 -23.19 5.68
CA GLN A 41 9.68 -24.20 6.68
C GLN A 41 9.06 -23.93 8.04
N GLN A 42 9.07 -22.68 8.52
CA GLN A 42 8.43 -22.30 9.78
C GLN A 42 6.90 -22.41 9.73
N ALA A 43 6.28 -22.04 8.61
CA ALA A 43 4.84 -22.20 8.41
C ALA A 43 4.44 -23.70 8.41
N ILE A 44 5.19 -24.56 7.73
CA ILE A 44 4.96 -26.02 7.75
C ILE A 44 5.08 -26.56 9.17
N ILE A 45 6.08 -26.15 9.94
CA ILE A 45 6.27 -26.57 11.33
C ILE A 45 5.09 -26.10 12.21
N ARG A 46 4.66 -24.83 12.06
CA ARG A 46 3.50 -24.28 12.80
C ARG A 46 2.20 -25.00 12.45
N CYS A 47 1.94 -25.23 11.17
CA CYS A 47 0.78 -26.01 10.71
C CYS A 47 0.81 -27.44 11.24
N SER A 48 1.97 -28.08 11.26
CA SER A 48 2.12 -29.44 11.81
C SER A 48 1.82 -29.48 13.33
N ILE A 49 2.30 -28.49 14.08
CA ILE A 49 2.03 -28.37 15.53
C ILE A 49 0.52 -28.16 15.78
N LEU A 50 -0.12 -27.25 14.99
CA LEU A 50 -1.56 -27.02 15.09
C LEU A 50 -2.37 -28.26 14.76
N LEU A 51 -1.97 -29.01 13.73
CA LEU A 51 -2.63 -30.25 13.33
C LEU A 51 -2.55 -31.31 14.43
N VAL A 52 -1.40 -31.46 15.08
CA VAL A 52 -1.22 -32.35 16.24
C VAL A 52 -2.10 -31.92 17.41
N ALA A 53 -2.15 -30.59 17.68
CA ALA A 53 -3.01 -30.06 18.74
C ALA A 53 -4.50 -30.33 18.49
N VAL A 54 -4.97 -30.14 17.24
CA VAL A 54 -6.35 -30.44 16.84
C VAL A 54 -6.66 -31.94 16.99
N ILE A 55 -5.76 -32.83 16.58
CA ILE A 55 -5.92 -34.28 16.75
C ILE A 55 -6.02 -34.64 18.24
N LEU A 56 -5.21 -34.03 19.11
CA LEU A 56 -5.28 -34.22 20.55
C LEU A 56 -6.62 -33.73 21.14
N VAL A 57 -7.11 -32.59 20.71
CA VAL A 57 -8.42 -32.08 21.13
C VAL A 57 -9.55 -33.01 20.70
N ILE A 58 -9.54 -33.47 19.44
CA ILE A 58 -10.52 -34.46 18.94
C ILE A 58 -10.45 -35.74 19.75
N PHE A 59 -9.25 -36.22 20.07
CA PHE A 59 -9.08 -37.43 20.90
C PHE A 59 -9.67 -37.26 22.33
N ILE A 60 -9.47 -36.09 22.94
CA ILE A 60 -10.06 -35.76 24.25
C ILE A 60 -11.58 -35.70 24.13
N ILE A 61 -12.14 -35.06 23.11
CA ILE A 61 -13.59 -34.98 22.88
C ILE A 61 -14.19 -36.38 22.68
N VAL A 62 -13.57 -37.23 21.89
CA VAL A 62 -14.02 -38.62 21.67
C VAL A 62 -13.98 -39.41 22.99
N LYS A 63 -12.94 -39.20 23.81
CA LYS A 63 -12.87 -39.84 25.17
C LYS A 63 -13.95 -39.34 26.11
N LEU A 64 -14.28 -38.03 26.07
CA LEU A 64 -15.37 -37.43 26.83
C LEU A 64 -16.74 -37.97 26.39
N ILE A 65 -16.99 -38.04 25.09
CA ILE A 65 -18.25 -38.55 24.50
C ILE A 65 -18.42 -40.05 24.85
N THR A 66 -17.37 -40.87 24.71
CA THR A 66 -17.43 -42.31 25.06
C THR A 66 -17.58 -42.53 26.59
N GLY A 67 -17.14 -41.57 27.43
CA GLY A 67 -17.36 -41.59 28.85
C GLY A 67 -18.79 -41.18 29.29
N ILE A 68 -19.47 -40.38 28.46
CA ILE A 68 -20.84 -39.87 28.77
C ILE A 68 -21.94 -40.78 28.25
N VAL A 69 -21.66 -41.57 27.18
CA VAL A 69 -22.66 -42.52 26.59
C VAL A 69 -23.10 -43.61 27.57
N GLY A 70 -22.37 -43.81 28.71
CA GLY A 70 -22.75 -44.73 29.76
C GLY A 70 -23.82 -44.24 30.74
N LEU A 71 -24.26 -42.97 30.66
CA LEU A 71 -25.10 -42.34 31.72
C LEU A 71 -26.49 -41.84 31.26
N PHE A 72 -26.83 -41.87 29.96
CA PHE A 72 -28.13 -41.38 29.49
C PHE A 72 -28.81 -42.30 28.50
N THR A 73 -29.44 -43.35 29.02
CA THR A 73 -30.61 -43.96 28.44
C THR A 73 -31.78 -43.75 29.32
N LYS A 74 -32.59 -42.69 29.07
CA LYS A 74 -34.04 -42.70 29.28
C LYS A 74 -34.73 -41.45 28.81
N ASP A 75 -35.83 -41.74 28.07
CA ASP A 75 -37.04 -40.96 27.87
C ASP A 75 -37.12 -39.91 26.77
N LYS A 76 -37.72 -40.38 25.68
CA LYS A 76 -38.40 -39.58 24.65
C LYS A 76 -39.64 -38.91 25.23
N LYS A 77 -39.77 -37.58 25.05
CA LYS A 77 -41.08 -36.90 24.93
C LYS A 77 -41.04 -35.95 23.75
N LYS A 78 -42.01 -36.16 22.87
CA LYS A 78 -42.31 -35.44 21.65
C LYS A 78 -42.94 -34.11 21.99
N ALA A 79 -42.37 -32.98 21.54
CA ALA A 79 -43.04 -31.69 21.57
C ALA A 79 -43.34 -31.26 20.12
N THR A 80 -44.59 -31.06 19.85
CA THR A 80 -45.13 -30.54 18.60
C THR A 80 -45.05 -28.99 18.65
N THR A 81 -44.29 -28.37 17.80
CA THR A 81 -44.28 -26.92 17.63
C THR A 81 -45.18 -26.54 16.47
N THR A 82 -46.19 -25.75 16.77
CA THR A 82 -47.12 -25.14 15.82
C THR A 82 -46.44 -23.91 15.23
N GLU A 83 -46.20 -23.89 13.94
CA GLU A 83 -45.70 -22.72 13.22
C GLU A 83 -46.88 -21.75 12.98
N ALA A 84 -46.66 -20.50 13.38
CA ALA A 84 -47.53 -19.38 12.97
C ALA A 84 -47.05 -18.85 11.61
N PRO A 85 -47.93 -18.44 10.72
CA PRO A 85 -47.57 -17.93 9.41
C PRO A 85 -46.95 -16.52 9.55
N THR A 86 -45.65 -16.39 9.30
CA THR A 86 -45.01 -15.10 9.11
C THR A 86 -45.34 -14.58 7.73
N THR A 87 -46.10 -13.48 7.71
CA THR A 87 -46.29 -12.70 6.49
C THR A 87 -44.96 -12.09 6.08
N GLN A 88 -44.33 -12.65 5.05
CA GLN A 88 -43.18 -12.05 4.40
C GLN A 88 -43.64 -10.77 3.67
N GLN A 89 -43.23 -9.64 4.20
CA GLN A 89 -43.24 -8.38 3.49
C GLN A 89 -42.18 -8.52 2.36
N VAL A 90 -42.67 -8.68 1.14
CA VAL A 90 -41.77 -8.61 -0.04
C VAL A 90 -41.38 -7.14 -0.19
N THR A 91 -40.26 -6.77 0.40
CA THR A 91 -39.53 -5.58 0.01
C THR A 91 -38.99 -5.86 -1.39
N THR A 92 -39.48 -5.13 -2.36
CA THR A 92 -38.93 -5.11 -3.71
C THR A 92 -37.55 -4.42 -3.57
N GLU A 93 -36.51 -5.18 -3.35
CA GLU A 93 -35.14 -4.69 -3.47
C GLU A 93 -34.97 -4.18 -4.90
N ALA A 94 -34.40 -2.98 -5.03
CA ALA A 94 -34.02 -2.46 -6.34
C ALA A 94 -33.07 -3.49 -6.99
N PRO A 95 -33.20 -3.71 -8.32
CA PRO A 95 -32.32 -4.67 -8.99
C PRO A 95 -30.87 -4.24 -8.77
N PHE A 96 -30.05 -5.13 -8.21
CA PHE A 96 -28.60 -4.91 -8.05
C PHE A 96 -28.00 -4.55 -9.41
N ALA A 97 -27.01 -3.65 -9.41
CA ALA A 97 -26.24 -3.37 -10.60
C ALA A 97 -25.61 -4.69 -11.08
N GLU A 98 -25.91 -5.09 -12.31
CA GLU A 98 -25.34 -6.28 -12.91
C GLU A 98 -23.87 -6.00 -13.21
N ILE A 99 -22.97 -6.54 -12.40
CA ILE A 99 -21.51 -6.38 -12.56
C ILE A 99 -21.03 -7.47 -13.53
N ASP A 100 -20.28 -7.06 -14.56
CA ASP A 100 -19.60 -8.00 -15.45
C ASP A 100 -18.56 -8.83 -14.66
N GLU A 101 -18.76 -10.13 -14.58
CA GLU A 101 -17.83 -11.03 -13.88
C GLU A 101 -16.40 -11.02 -14.46
N ASN A 102 -16.22 -10.55 -15.69
CA ASN A 102 -14.90 -10.47 -16.31
C ASN A 102 -13.99 -9.44 -15.68
N ILE A 103 -14.56 -8.38 -15.06
CA ILE A 103 -13.78 -7.34 -14.38
C ILE A 103 -13.36 -7.74 -12.96
N LEU A 104 -13.95 -8.79 -12.40
CA LEU A 104 -13.68 -9.23 -11.04
C LEU A 104 -12.26 -9.78 -10.90
N ALA A 105 -11.69 -9.65 -9.70
CA ALA A 105 -10.36 -10.18 -9.41
C ALA A 105 -10.28 -11.69 -9.67
N LYS A 106 -9.19 -12.12 -10.29
CA LYS A 106 -8.95 -13.53 -10.62
C LYS A 106 -7.81 -14.09 -9.79
N ASP A 107 -7.84 -15.38 -9.53
CA ASP A 107 -6.75 -16.06 -8.85
C ASP A 107 -5.47 -15.99 -9.69
N MET A 108 -4.35 -15.69 -9.00
CA MET A 108 -3.06 -15.75 -9.66
C MET A 108 -2.74 -17.22 -10.01
N PRO A 109 -2.43 -17.54 -11.27
CA PRO A 109 -2.05 -18.90 -11.67
C PRO A 109 -0.96 -19.49 -10.75
N ALA A 110 -1.04 -20.78 -10.43
CA ALA A 110 -0.14 -21.43 -9.49
C ALA A 110 1.32 -21.38 -9.95
N ASP A 111 1.54 -21.47 -11.25
CA ASP A 111 2.87 -21.48 -11.88
C ASP A 111 2.87 -20.76 -13.23
N ARG A 112 4.08 -20.61 -13.78
CA ARG A 112 4.31 -19.95 -15.07
C ARG A 112 3.60 -20.66 -16.23
N ALA A 113 3.61 -21.99 -16.25
CA ALA A 113 3.05 -22.75 -17.36
C ALA A 113 1.53 -22.53 -17.47
N THR A 114 0.83 -22.56 -16.34
CA THR A 114 -0.60 -22.24 -16.25
C THR A 114 -0.88 -20.81 -16.69
N ALA A 115 -0.05 -19.86 -16.28
CA ALA A 115 -0.17 -18.46 -16.68
C ALA A 115 0.01 -18.30 -18.19
N LEU A 116 1.03 -18.92 -18.78
CA LEU A 116 1.28 -18.87 -20.21
C LEU A 116 0.14 -19.52 -21.01
N ALA A 117 -0.44 -20.62 -20.56
CA ALA A 117 -1.59 -21.25 -21.21
C ALA A 117 -2.79 -20.29 -21.26
N THR A 118 -3.04 -19.54 -20.18
CA THR A 118 -4.08 -18.51 -20.14
C THR A 118 -3.77 -17.37 -21.13
N LEU A 119 -2.54 -16.87 -21.12
CA LEU A 119 -2.12 -15.78 -22.01
C LEU A 119 -2.08 -16.20 -23.49
N GLN A 120 -1.72 -17.45 -23.81
CA GLN A 120 -1.79 -18.00 -25.17
C GLN A 120 -3.21 -17.97 -25.74
N THR A 121 -4.21 -18.23 -24.91
CA THR A 121 -5.62 -18.12 -25.32
C THR A 121 -5.97 -16.67 -25.67
N LEU A 122 -5.57 -15.70 -24.86
CA LEU A 122 -5.80 -14.27 -25.08
C LEU A 122 -5.00 -13.74 -26.27
N ALA A 123 -3.80 -14.26 -26.52
CA ALA A 123 -2.93 -13.92 -27.63
C ALA A 123 -3.53 -14.22 -29.01
N THR A 124 -4.59 -15.00 -29.07
CA THR A 124 -5.33 -15.26 -30.33
C THR A 124 -6.05 -14.03 -30.86
N THR A 125 -6.41 -13.09 -29.98
CA THR A 125 -7.17 -11.87 -30.29
C THR A 125 -6.47 -10.60 -29.90
N ASP A 126 -5.46 -10.66 -29.01
CA ASP A 126 -4.69 -9.50 -28.52
C ASP A 126 -3.23 -9.59 -28.97
N THR A 127 -2.84 -8.67 -29.87
CA THR A 127 -1.49 -8.63 -30.46
C THR A 127 -0.40 -8.28 -29.47
N ASP A 128 -0.72 -7.51 -28.43
CA ASP A 128 0.23 -7.09 -27.39
C ASP A 128 0.50 -8.26 -26.46
N ILE A 129 -0.54 -8.97 -26.03
CA ILE A 129 -0.39 -10.21 -25.27
C ILE A 129 0.37 -11.26 -26.10
N LYS A 130 0.10 -11.34 -27.40
CA LYS A 130 0.88 -12.22 -28.28
C LYS A 130 2.36 -11.83 -28.29
N SER A 131 2.70 -10.57 -28.38
CA SER A 131 4.08 -10.12 -28.33
C SER A 131 4.77 -10.48 -27.00
N ILE A 132 4.05 -10.38 -25.87
CA ILE A 132 4.56 -10.81 -24.56
C ILE A 132 4.81 -12.32 -24.54
N VAL A 133 3.87 -13.11 -25.03
CA VAL A 133 3.97 -14.59 -25.06
C VAL A 133 5.12 -15.03 -25.99
N ASP A 134 5.27 -14.43 -27.17
CA ASP A 134 6.35 -14.74 -28.09
C ASP A 134 7.75 -14.43 -27.50
N ASN A 135 7.83 -13.47 -26.58
CA ASN A 135 9.06 -13.07 -25.90
C ASN A 135 9.08 -13.43 -24.40
N GLU A 136 8.31 -14.44 -24.00
CA GLU A 136 8.06 -14.77 -22.59
C GLU A 136 9.33 -14.96 -21.75
N ALA A 137 10.41 -15.41 -22.33
CA ALA A 137 11.67 -15.70 -21.65
C ALA A 137 12.34 -14.47 -21.00
N VAL A 138 12.03 -13.24 -21.45
CA VAL A 138 12.59 -12.00 -20.87
C VAL A 138 11.87 -11.55 -19.61
N TYR A 139 10.68 -12.10 -19.33
CA TYR A 139 9.86 -11.71 -18.19
C TYR A 139 10.02 -12.68 -17.00
N PRO A 140 10.17 -12.19 -15.76
CA PRO A 140 10.11 -13.03 -14.57
C PRO A 140 8.76 -13.74 -14.40
N ASP A 141 8.74 -14.87 -13.72
CA ASP A 141 7.50 -15.63 -13.45
C ASP A 141 6.41 -14.81 -12.79
N VAL A 142 6.79 -13.94 -11.85
CA VAL A 142 5.84 -13.06 -11.16
C VAL A 142 5.13 -12.10 -12.11
N VAL A 143 5.83 -11.59 -13.12
CA VAL A 143 5.25 -10.67 -14.12
C VAL A 143 4.22 -11.38 -15.00
N ILE A 144 4.59 -12.53 -15.55
CA ILE A 144 3.70 -13.34 -16.39
C ILE A 144 2.45 -13.80 -15.62
N ARG A 145 2.61 -14.20 -14.35
CA ARG A 145 1.50 -14.66 -13.51
C ARG A 145 0.57 -13.52 -13.11
N ASN A 146 1.10 -12.33 -12.82
CA ASN A 146 0.27 -11.17 -12.53
C ASN A 146 -0.50 -10.72 -13.77
N LEU A 147 0.13 -10.70 -14.96
CA LEU A 147 -0.56 -10.38 -16.20
C LEU A 147 -1.70 -11.36 -16.49
N ALA A 148 -1.50 -12.66 -16.27
CA ALA A 148 -2.54 -13.64 -16.47
C ALA A 148 -3.71 -13.53 -15.48
N ALA A 149 -3.46 -13.03 -14.27
CA ALA A 149 -4.48 -12.74 -13.28
C ALA A 149 -5.19 -11.39 -13.53
N ASN A 150 -4.47 -10.41 -14.06
CA ASN A 150 -5.00 -9.08 -14.36
C ASN A 150 -4.44 -8.57 -15.69
N THR A 151 -5.25 -8.63 -16.73
CA THR A 151 -4.87 -8.23 -18.09
C THR A 151 -4.71 -6.70 -18.25
N GLU A 152 -5.16 -5.91 -17.30
CA GLU A 152 -4.90 -4.47 -17.27
C GLU A 152 -3.41 -4.14 -17.07
N LEU A 153 -2.63 -5.09 -16.57
CA LEU A 153 -1.16 -5.01 -16.49
C LEU A 153 -0.43 -5.16 -17.84
N LYS A 154 -1.15 -5.23 -18.95
CA LYS A 154 -0.57 -5.49 -20.26
C LYS A 154 0.52 -4.46 -20.64
N GLN A 155 0.21 -3.17 -20.55
CA GLN A 155 1.19 -2.12 -20.87
C GLN A 155 2.36 -2.12 -19.88
N PHE A 156 2.09 -2.25 -18.58
CA PHE A 156 3.12 -2.43 -17.57
C PHE A 156 4.06 -3.60 -17.89
N THR A 157 3.51 -4.71 -18.40
CA THR A 157 4.32 -5.89 -18.75
C THR A 157 5.17 -5.63 -20.01
N LEU A 158 4.62 -5.00 -21.04
CA LEU A 158 5.36 -4.64 -22.25
C LEU A 158 6.59 -3.78 -21.95
N ASP A 159 6.43 -2.81 -21.07
CA ASP A 159 7.47 -1.85 -20.70
C ASP A 159 8.43 -2.38 -19.64
N TYR A 160 8.12 -3.53 -19.02
CA TYR A 160 8.83 -4.05 -17.85
C TYR A 160 10.35 -4.10 -18.04
N VAL A 161 10.81 -4.67 -19.15
CA VAL A 161 12.25 -4.87 -19.39
C VAL A 161 12.99 -3.53 -19.53
N ALA A 162 12.35 -2.54 -20.16
CA ALA A 162 12.93 -1.21 -20.34
C ALA A 162 12.92 -0.39 -19.05
N LYS A 163 11.85 -0.52 -18.24
CA LYS A 163 11.58 0.38 -17.09
C LYS A 163 12.01 -0.16 -15.74
N ILE A 164 12.13 -1.49 -15.55
CA ILE A 164 12.39 -2.09 -14.22
C ILE A 164 13.72 -1.63 -13.57
N ASN A 165 14.68 -1.19 -14.33
CA ASN A 165 15.96 -0.70 -13.84
C ASN A 165 16.05 0.84 -13.78
N THR A 166 14.97 1.55 -14.13
CA THR A 166 14.87 3.00 -13.99
C THR A 166 14.81 3.41 -12.52
N ILE A 167 15.29 4.59 -12.20
CA ILE A 167 15.20 5.18 -10.87
C ILE A 167 13.84 5.83 -10.75
N TYR A 168 13.08 5.41 -9.77
CA TYR A 168 11.79 5.99 -9.41
C TYR A 168 11.93 6.65 -8.04
N ASP A 169 12.18 7.97 -8.01
CA ASP A 169 12.42 8.76 -6.80
C ASP A 169 11.22 9.62 -6.38
N GLY A 170 10.15 9.61 -7.19
CA GLY A 170 8.94 10.36 -6.90
C GLY A 170 9.11 11.90 -6.97
N ASN A 171 10.20 12.40 -7.57
CA ASN A 171 10.46 13.83 -7.68
C ASN A 171 9.64 14.50 -8.81
N PHE A 172 8.34 14.30 -8.77
CA PHE A 172 7.35 14.94 -9.64
C PHE A 172 6.07 15.17 -8.83
N THR A 173 5.17 16.00 -9.34
CA THR A 173 3.85 16.23 -8.76
C THR A 173 2.79 15.72 -9.72
N VAL A 174 1.76 15.05 -9.18
CA VAL A 174 0.55 14.74 -9.95
C VAL A 174 -0.35 15.97 -10.03
N ASP A 175 -1.30 15.99 -10.97
CA ASP A 175 -2.25 17.09 -11.06
C ASP A 175 -3.10 17.17 -9.78
N ALA A 176 -3.02 18.29 -9.10
CA ALA A 176 -3.73 18.57 -7.86
C ALA A 176 -5.05 19.32 -8.05
N ASN A 177 -5.33 19.86 -9.25
CA ASN A 177 -6.58 20.59 -9.52
C ASN A 177 -7.73 19.61 -9.76
N GLN A 178 -8.07 18.83 -8.72
CA GLN A 178 -9.06 17.77 -8.82
C GLN A 178 -10.41 18.23 -8.27
N THR A 179 -11.45 18.08 -9.06
CA THR A 179 -12.87 18.27 -8.61
C THR A 179 -13.46 16.99 -8.04
N GLU A 180 -12.81 15.85 -8.28
CA GLU A 180 -13.16 14.53 -7.77
C GLU A 180 -11.90 13.82 -7.27
N VAL A 181 -12.04 12.78 -6.48
CA VAL A 181 -10.90 11.96 -6.06
C VAL A 181 -10.28 11.29 -7.30
N PRO A 182 -9.03 11.63 -7.66
CA PRO A 182 -8.41 11.08 -8.86
C PRO A 182 -8.23 9.57 -8.75
N LEU A 183 -8.32 8.84 -9.87
CA LEU A 183 -7.93 7.44 -9.93
C LEU A 183 -6.43 7.35 -10.24
N PHE A 184 -5.67 6.74 -9.33
CA PHE A 184 -4.29 6.34 -9.57
C PHE A 184 -4.24 4.82 -9.65
N LEU A 185 -3.84 4.29 -10.80
CA LEU A 185 -3.62 2.86 -10.96
C LEU A 185 -2.23 2.51 -10.44
N GLN A 186 -2.12 1.59 -9.48
CA GLN A 186 -0.84 1.25 -8.84
C GLN A 186 0.22 0.72 -9.81
N TYR A 187 -0.19 0.29 -11.01
CA TYR A 187 0.69 -0.19 -12.08
C TYR A 187 0.98 0.85 -13.17
N ASP A 188 0.61 2.11 -12.94
CA ASP A 188 0.96 3.20 -13.85
C ASP A 188 2.47 3.28 -14.07
N GLU A 189 2.88 3.68 -15.28
CA GLU A 189 4.28 3.75 -15.68
C GLU A 189 5.12 4.74 -14.87
N GLU A 190 4.50 5.75 -14.29
CA GLU A 190 5.18 6.77 -13.50
C GLU A 190 5.64 6.26 -12.13
N TRP A 191 4.98 5.25 -11.56
CA TRP A 191 5.30 4.75 -10.21
C TRP A 191 5.28 3.22 -10.07
N GLY A 192 4.64 2.48 -10.95
CA GLY A 192 4.41 1.04 -10.80
C GLY A 192 5.68 0.21 -10.65
N TYR A 193 6.81 0.65 -11.21
CA TYR A 193 8.09 -0.06 -11.11
C TYR A 193 8.90 0.32 -9.86
N ALA A 194 8.44 1.30 -9.05
CA ALA A 194 9.08 1.63 -7.79
C ALA A 194 8.98 0.47 -6.79
N ASP A 195 9.96 0.36 -5.90
CA ASP A 195 9.96 -0.65 -4.83
C ASP A 195 8.96 -0.29 -3.74
N TYR A 196 8.12 -1.24 -3.28
CA TYR A 196 7.31 -1.10 -2.08
C TYR A 196 7.21 -2.42 -1.32
N GLY A 197 7.46 -2.39 -0.04
CA GLY A 197 7.48 -3.59 0.77
C GLY A 197 8.49 -4.63 0.27
N ASN A 198 8.00 -5.79 -0.12
CA ASN A 198 8.83 -6.86 -0.69
C ASN A 198 8.66 -7.01 -2.20
N ASP A 199 7.99 -6.07 -2.86
CA ASP A 199 7.62 -6.14 -4.27
C ASP A 199 7.63 -4.73 -4.91
N LEU A 200 7.00 -4.58 -6.06
CA LEU A 200 6.81 -3.30 -6.74
C LEU A 200 5.50 -2.65 -6.27
N VAL A 201 5.40 -1.33 -6.41
CA VAL A 201 4.14 -0.59 -6.21
C VAL A 201 3.02 -1.23 -7.04
N ALA A 202 3.29 -1.62 -8.30
CA ALA A 202 2.33 -2.30 -9.17
C ALA A 202 1.69 -3.56 -8.56
N TYR A 203 2.32 -4.21 -7.60
CA TYR A 203 1.83 -5.48 -7.04
C TYR A 203 1.43 -5.42 -5.57
N SER A 204 2.01 -4.48 -4.81
CA SER A 204 1.79 -4.37 -3.36
C SER A 204 1.39 -2.97 -2.90
N GLY A 205 1.29 -2.00 -3.83
CA GLY A 205 1.14 -0.58 -3.54
C GLY A 205 -0.29 -0.08 -3.37
N SER A 206 -1.31 -0.94 -3.21
CA SER A 206 -2.71 -0.47 -3.14
C SER A 206 -2.95 0.52 -1.99
N ALA A 207 -2.39 0.28 -0.82
CA ALA A 207 -2.55 1.15 0.35
C ALA A 207 -1.93 2.55 0.14
N PRO A 208 -0.62 2.68 -0.19
CA PRO A 208 -0.03 3.99 -0.44
C PRO A 208 -0.66 4.70 -1.64
N THR A 209 -1.11 3.98 -2.68
CA THR A 209 -1.80 4.58 -3.82
C THR A 209 -3.16 5.15 -3.42
N CYS A 210 -3.96 4.43 -2.62
CA CYS A 210 -5.23 4.95 -2.08
C CYS A 210 -5.01 6.19 -1.20
N LEU A 211 -3.99 6.17 -0.33
CA LEU A 211 -3.70 7.32 0.52
C LEU A 211 -3.20 8.51 -0.30
N SER A 212 -2.44 8.27 -1.39
CA SER A 212 -2.03 9.31 -2.34
C SER A 212 -3.24 9.95 -3.04
N MET A 213 -4.23 9.15 -3.49
CA MET A 213 -5.48 9.67 -4.07
C MET A 213 -6.23 10.57 -3.08
N ALA A 214 -6.40 10.12 -1.83
CA ALA A 214 -7.08 10.89 -0.79
C ALA A 214 -6.30 12.18 -0.45
N TYR A 215 -4.98 12.10 -0.32
CA TYR A 215 -4.13 13.26 -0.06
C TYR A 215 -4.25 14.31 -1.18
N THR A 216 -4.07 13.87 -2.43
CA THR A 216 -4.12 14.76 -3.60
C THR A 216 -5.43 15.53 -3.66
N TYR A 217 -6.55 14.84 -3.46
CA TYR A 217 -7.88 15.46 -3.49
C TYR A 217 -8.10 16.40 -2.30
N LEU A 218 -7.89 15.92 -1.07
CA LEU A 218 -8.23 16.69 0.14
C LEU A 218 -7.29 17.89 0.35
N LYS A 219 -6.00 17.75 0.04
CA LYS A 219 -5.01 18.81 0.22
C LYS A 219 -4.87 19.70 -1.02
N GLN A 220 -5.45 19.31 -2.16
CA GLN A 220 -5.22 19.97 -3.47
C GLN A 220 -3.70 20.11 -3.71
N ASP A 221 -2.96 19.05 -3.38
CA ASP A 221 -1.49 18.99 -3.45
C ASP A 221 -1.05 17.66 -4.06
N GLY A 222 -0.37 17.70 -5.19
CA GLY A 222 0.12 16.52 -5.91
C GLY A 222 1.52 16.05 -5.47
N SER A 223 2.10 16.62 -4.43
CA SER A 223 3.48 16.31 -4.01
C SER A 223 3.62 14.93 -3.39
N MET A 224 2.55 14.40 -2.75
CA MET A 224 2.51 13.06 -2.19
C MET A 224 1.96 12.04 -3.21
N ASN A 225 2.65 11.92 -4.35
CA ASN A 225 2.36 10.90 -5.36
C ASN A 225 2.56 9.47 -4.79
N PRO A 226 2.10 8.40 -5.49
CA PRO A 226 2.19 7.03 -4.96
C PRO A 226 3.58 6.59 -4.51
N ILE A 227 4.68 7.06 -5.16
CA ILE A 227 6.05 6.76 -4.72
C ILE A 227 6.35 7.42 -3.38
N LYS A 228 6.04 8.71 -3.25
CA LYS A 228 6.32 9.45 -1.99
C LYS A 228 5.56 8.88 -0.81
N VAL A 229 4.31 8.43 -1.01
CA VAL A 229 3.54 7.77 0.06
C VAL A 229 4.11 6.37 0.35
N ALA A 230 4.57 5.63 -0.67
CA ALA A 230 5.22 4.33 -0.50
C ALA A 230 6.55 4.45 0.27
N ASP A 231 7.38 5.44 -0.08
CA ASP A 231 8.63 5.75 0.63
C ASP A 231 8.35 6.17 2.07
N TYR A 232 7.43 7.11 2.27
CA TYR A 232 6.98 7.54 3.60
C TYR A 232 6.50 6.36 4.45
N SER A 233 5.68 5.47 3.89
CA SER A 233 5.19 4.26 4.57
C SER A 233 6.35 3.35 5.00
N THR A 234 7.35 3.20 4.14
CA THR A 234 8.53 2.35 4.41
C THR A 234 9.44 2.97 5.46
N GLU A 235 9.72 4.27 5.35
CA GLU A 235 10.62 5.00 6.25
C GLU A 235 10.07 5.10 7.69
N HIS A 236 8.75 5.20 7.83
CA HIS A 236 8.08 5.30 9.14
C HIS A 236 7.62 3.94 9.71
N GLY A 237 8.00 2.83 9.06
CA GLY A 237 7.74 1.50 9.59
C GLY A 237 6.28 1.03 9.43
N TYR A 238 5.53 1.61 8.51
CA TYR A 238 4.16 1.15 8.19
C TYR A 238 4.13 -0.07 7.25
N VAL A 239 5.29 -0.60 6.89
CA VAL A 239 5.43 -1.86 6.15
C VAL A 239 6.08 -2.88 7.07
N ASP A 240 5.44 -4.03 7.23
CA ASP A 240 5.98 -5.12 8.05
C ASP A 240 7.11 -5.88 7.33
N GLU A 241 7.76 -6.79 8.06
CA GLU A 241 8.82 -7.64 7.48
C GLU A 241 8.32 -8.55 6.35
N GLN A 242 7.00 -8.77 6.25
CA GLN A 242 6.35 -9.55 5.21
C GLN A 242 6.11 -8.73 3.93
N GLY A 243 6.26 -7.40 4.03
CA GLY A 243 5.99 -6.44 2.98
C GLY A 243 4.50 -6.04 2.91
N ALA A 244 3.72 -6.39 3.95
CA ALA A 244 2.34 -5.96 4.05
C ALA A 244 2.24 -4.58 4.73
N THR A 245 1.28 -3.78 4.29
CA THR A 245 1.03 -2.46 4.89
C THR A 245 0.25 -2.62 6.20
N ASN A 246 0.76 -2.02 7.27
CA ASN A 246 0.06 -1.91 8.55
C ASN A 246 -1.08 -0.90 8.45
N TRP A 247 -2.20 -1.17 9.09
CA TRP A 247 -3.36 -0.26 9.11
C TRP A 247 -3.06 1.10 9.75
N THR A 248 -2.01 1.19 10.57
CA THR A 248 -1.54 2.45 11.16
C THR A 248 -1.06 3.47 10.12
N LEU A 249 -0.78 3.06 8.87
CA LEU A 249 -0.61 4.00 7.75
C LEU A 249 -1.87 4.85 7.54
N MET A 250 -3.06 4.27 7.71
CA MET A 250 -4.34 4.96 7.51
C MET A 250 -4.74 5.87 8.69
N THR A 251 -4.07 5.75 9.84
CA THR A 251 -4.31 6.59 11.03
C THR A 251 -3.10 7.46 11.33
N ASP A 252 -2.07 6.92 11.97
CA ASP A 252 -0.89 7.69 12.38
C ASP A 252 -0.11 8.21 11.17
N GLY A 253 -0.01 7.39 10.10
CA GLY A 253 0.63 7.80 8.85
C GLY A 253 -0.11 8.95 8.18
N ALA A 254 -1.42 8.85 8.06
CA ALA A 254 -2.26 9.92 7.50
C ALA A 254 -2.18 11.21 8.31
N ALA A 255 -2.18 11.11 9.66
CA ALA A 255 -2.01 12.26 10.54
C ALA A 255 -0.65 12.95 10.34
N GLY A 256 0.43 12.18 10.14
CA GLY A 256 1.76 12.70 9.80
C GLY A 256 1.81 13.41 8.44
N LEU A 257 0.87 13.13 7.54
CA LEU A 257 0.69 13.83 6.27
C LEU A 257 -0.31 15.01 6.36
N GLY A 258 -0.80 15.35 7.56
CA GLY A 258 -1.75 16.44 7.77
C GLY A 258 -3.19 16.10 7.38
N LEU A 259 -3.54 14.82 7.33
CA LEU A 259 -4.91 14.33 7.18
C LEU A 259 -5.46 13.90 8.54
N SER A 260 -6.78 14.00 8.71
CA SER A 260 -7.51 13.40 9.82
C SER A 260 -8.19 12.13 9.32
N ALA A 261 -8.04 11.03 10.04
CA ALA A 261 -8.68 9.76 9.72
C ALA A 261 -9.60 9.33 10.87
N GLU A 262 -10.84 9.03 10.53
CA GLU A 262 -11.86 8.52 11.44
C GLU A 262 -12.23 7.09 11.04
N THR A 263 -12.14 6.14 11.95
CA THR A 263 -12.59 4.76 11.68
C THR A 263 -14.12 4.74 11.62
N LEU A 264 -14.66 4.26 10.51
CA LEU A 264 -16.09 4.07 10.32
C LEU A 264 -16.50 2.62 10.53
N ASN A 265 -17.74 2.43 11.00
CA ASN A 265 -18.39 1.13 10.90
C ASN A 265 -18.84 0.87 9.46
N VAL A 266 -18.87 -0.39 9.05
CA VAL A 266 -19.38 -0.77 7.73
C VAL A 266 -20.92 -0.68 7.78
N ASN A 267 -21.42 0.51 7.49
CA ASN A 267 -22.83 0.88 7.53
C ASN A 267 -23.11 1.85 6.39
N GLU A 268 -24.19 1.64 5.67
CA GLU A 268 -24.52 2.41 4.47
C GLU A 268 -24.77 3.90 4.78
N ASP A 269 -25.48 4.18 5.87
CA ASP A 269 -25.81 5.56 6.24
C ASP A 269 -24.56 6.31 6.72
N ASP A 270 -23.66 5.64 7.48
CA ASP A 270 -22.39 6.24 7.92
C ASP A 270 -21.48 6.57 6.72
N MET A 271 -21.44 5.68 5.71
CA MET A 271 -20.68 5.90 4.47
C MET A 271 -21.23 7.10 3.68
N LYS A 272 -22.55 7.18 3.51
CA LYS A 272 -23.20 8.30 2.84
C LYS A 272 -22.95 9.61 3.57
N ALA A 273 -23.12 9.64 4.89
CA ALA A 273 -22.89 10.84 5.70
C ALA A 273 -21.43 11.31 5.62
N ALA A 274 -20.47 10.39 5.54
CA ALA A 274 -19.08 10.74 5.35
C ALA A 274 -18.84 11.41 3.98
N LEU A 275 -19.38 10.83 2.90
CA LEU A 275 -19.27 11.39 1.54
C LEU A 275 -20.00 12.74 1.41
N GLU A 276 -21.19 12.89 2.00
CA GLU A 276 -21.93 14.16 2.05
C GLU A 276 -21.19 15.27 2.83
N SER A 277 -20.23 14.87 3.69
CA SER A 277 -19.35 15.78 4.44
C SER A 277 -18.00 16.00 3.74
N ASP A 278 -17.91 15.77 2.43
CA ASP A 278 -16.71 15.89 1.59
C ASP A 278 -15.50 15.09 2.12
N LYS A 279 -15.76 13.99 2.82
CA LYS A 279 -14.70 13.05 3.25
C LYS A 279 -14.43 12.02 2.16
N VAL A 280 -13.20 11.56 2.09
CA VAL A 280 -12.78 10.44 1.23
C VAL A 280 -12.73 9.17 2.09
N ILE A 281 -13.31 8.08 1.62
CA ILE A 281 -13.30 6.83 2.37
C ILE A 281 -12.28 5.87 1.75
N ILE A 282 -11.35 5.34 2.56
CA ILE A 282 -10.47 4.23 2.15
C ILE A 282 -10.90 2.97 2.91
N CYS A 283 -11.07 1.88 2.17
CA CYS A 283 -11.43 0.57 2.70
C CYS A 283 -10.29 -0.43 2.51
N ALA A 284 -10.00 -1.21 3.56
CA ALA A 284 -9.28 -2.47 3.43
C ALA A 284 -10.29 -3.57 3.05
N VAL A 285 -9.98 -4.35 2.02
CA VAL A 285 -10.86 -5.40 1.51
C VAL A 285 -10.24 -6.79 1.60
N ALA A 286 -11.07 -7.77 1.95
CA ALA A 286 -10.75 -9.19 1.98
C ALA A 286 -10.84 -9.82 0.57
N PRO A 287 -10.45 -11.11 0.41
CA PRO A 287 -10.66 -11.84 -0.83
C PRO A 287 -12.11 -11.80 -1.30
N GLY A 288 -12.32 -11.36 -2.53
CA GLY A 288 -13.63 -11.16 -3.14
C GLY A 288 -13.53 -10.58 -4.54
N ASP A 289 -14.36 -9.63 -4.86
CA ASP A 289 -14.44 -9.02 -6.19
C ASP A 289 -13.21 -8.17 -6.54
N PHE A 290 -12.54 -7.59 -5.53
CA PHE A 290 -11.45 -6.64 -5.71
C PHE A 290 -10.07 -7.29 -5.62
N THR A 291 -9.95 -8.39 -4.90
CA THR A 291 -8.66 -9.06 -4.65
C THR A 291 -8.85 -10.52 -4.32
N ARG A 292 -7.80 -11.34 -4.45
CA ARG A 292 -7.74 -12.72 -3.96
C ARG A 292 -6.89 -12.87 -2.69
N SER A 293 -6.42 -11.76 -2.13
CA SER A 293 -5.67 -11.75 -0.87
C SER A 293 -6.19 -10.64 0.05
N SER A 294 -5.59 -9.49 0.00
CA SER A 294 -6.01 -8.25 0.66
C SER A 294 -5.61 -7.08 -0.24
N SER A 295 -6.42 -6.04 -0.26
CA SER A 295 -6.17 -4.82 -1.02
C SER A 295 -6.83 -3.64 -0.34
N TYR A 296 -6.69 -2.45 -0.95
CA TYR A 296 -7.36 -1.24 -0.54
C TYR A 296 -8.06 -0.63 -1.74
N ILE A 297 -9.21 -0.01 -1.49
CA ILE A 297 -9.99 0.76 -2.46
C ILE A 297 -10.39 2.09 -1.83
N VAL A 298 -10.65 3.08 -2.66
CA VAL A 298 -11.24 4.36 -2.23
C VAL A 298 -12.72 4.36 -2.61
N ILE A 299 -13.61 4.76 -1.71
CA ILE A 299 -14.99 5.09 -2.05
C ILE A 299 -15.06 6.61 -2.17
N LYS A 300 -15.43 7.08 -3.36
CA LYS A 300 -15.33 8.49 -3.73
C LYS A 300 -16.67 9.19 -3.86
N ASP A 301 -17.75 8.46 -4.13
CA ASP A 301 -19.06 9.04 -4.39
C ASP A 301 -20.18 8.04 -4.12
N TYR A 302 -21.40 8.57 -3.90
CA TYR A 302 -22.64 7.81 -3.82
C TYR A 302 -23.69 8.49 -4.68
N LYS A 303 -24.16 7.80 -5.70
CA LYS A 303 -25.13 8.32 -6.66
C LYS A 303 -26.03 7.22 -7.18
N ASP A 304 -27.31 7.54 -7.36
CA ASP A 304 -28.32 6.64 -7.94
C ASP A 304 -28.44 5.27 -7.22
N GLY A 305 -28.17 5.25 -5.89
CA GLY A 305 -28.24 4.04 -5.08
C GLY A 305 -26.97 3.20 -5.10
N LEU A 306 -25.91 3.67 -5.75
CA LEU A 306 -24.64 2.96 -5.90
C LEU A 306 -23.47 3.78 -5.36
N PHE A 307 -22.50 3.08 -4.80
CA PHE A 307 -21.19 3.63 -4.44
C PHE A 307 -20.23 3.56 -5.63
N TYR A 308 -19.53 4.64 -5.90
CA TYR A 308 -18.47 4.70 -6.89
C TYR A 308 -17.12 4.65 -6.20
N ILE A 309 -16.24 3.83 -6.74
CA ILE A 309 -14.94 3.56 -6.13
C ILE A 309 -13.80 3.95 -7.06
N ASN A 310 -12.59 4.07 -6.48
CA ASN A 310 -11.34 3.98 -7.18
C ASN A 310 -10.59 2.74 -6.68
N ASP A 311 -10.44 1.74 -7.54
CA ASP A 311 -9.65 0.55 -7.28
C ASP A 311 -8.28 0.71 -7.92
N PRO A 312 -7.19 0.86 -7.14
CA PRO A 312 -5.85 1.07 -7.72
C PRO A 312 -5.35 -0.11 -8.55
N THR A 313 -6.06 -1.26 -8.49
CA THR A 313 -5.69 -2.45 -9.26
C THR A 313 -6.51 -2.65 -10.53
N SER A 314 -7.55 -1.82 -10.78
CA SER A 314 -8.41 -1.98 -11.96
C SER A 314 -9.18 -0.71 -12.33
N GLN A 315 -8.96 -0.24 -13.54
CA GLN A 315 -9.78 0.78 -14.19
C GLN A 315 -11.22 0.29 -14.37
N ALA A 316 -11.37 -0.94 -14.87
CA ALA A 316 -12.69 -1.49 -15.17
C ALA A 316 -13.59 -1.57 -13.93
N ARG A 317 -13.05 -1.90 -12.75
CA ARG A 317 -13.81 -1.90 -11.50
C ARG A 317 -14.09 -0.49 -10.98
N SER A 318 -13.25 0.49 -11.34
CA SER A 318 -13.45 1.90 -10.98
C SER A 318 -14.49 2.60 -11.84
N ASP A 319 -14.80 2.06 -13.02
CA ASP A 319 -15.74 2.64 -13.98
C ASP A 319 -17.20 2.26 -13.69
N VAL A 320 -17.47 1.38 -12.74
CA VAL A 320 -18.82 0.90 -12.42
C VAL A 320 -19.25 1.25 -10.99
N GLY A 321 -20.57 1.36 -10.79
CA GLY A 321 -21.16 1.56 -9.47
C GLY A 321 -21.38 0.23 -8.75
N TRP A 322 -21.21 0.22 -7.43
CA TRP A 322 -21.31 -0.95 -6.55
C TRP A 322 -22.43 -0.79 -5.55
N ASP A 323 -23.25 -1.80 -5.37
CA ASP A 323 -24.26 -1.79 -4.31
C ASP A 323 -23.61 -1.99 -2.92
N PHE A 324 -24.25 -1.42 -1.89
CA PHE A 324 -23.74 -1.48 -0.52
C PHE A 324 -23.51 -2.90 -0.03
N LYS A 325 -24.47 -3.80 -0.30
CA LYS A 325 -24.37 -5.17 0.20
C LYS A 325 -23.13 -5.88 -0.33
N ARG A 326 -22.85 -5.73 -1.63
CA ARG A 326 -21.70 -6.34 -2.27
C ARG A 326 -20.37 -5.77 -1.75
N LEU A 327 -20.32 -4.45 -1.50
CA LEU A 327 -19.17 -3.80 -0.89
C LEU A 327 -18.98 -4.26 0.56
N SER A 328 -20.04 -4.21 1.36
CA SER A 328 -19.98 -4.48 2.80
C SER A 328 -19.54 -5.90 3.12
N ASP A 329 -19.89 -6.88 2.28
CA ASP A 329 -19.49 -8.27 2.45
C ASP A 329 -17.96 -8.49 2.34
N GLN A 330 -17.21 -7.51 1.80
CA GLN A 330 -15.78 -7.62 1.53
C GLN A 330 -14.93 -6.63 2.33
N ILE A 331 -15.52 -5.60 2.92
CA ILE A 331 -14.80 -4.59 3.70
C ILE A 331 -14.43 -5.16 5.07
N THR A 332 -13.14 -5.12 5.40
CA THR A 332 -12.60 -5.57 6.69
C THR A 332 -12.34 -4.43 7.65
N ASN A 333 -11.99 -3.26 7.12
CA ASN A 333 -11.85 -2.03 7.88
C ASN A 333 -12.06 -0.82 6.95
N MET A 334 -12.41 0.32 7.52
CA MET A 334 -12.77 1.50 6.76
C MET A 334 -12.44 2.77 7.53
N TRP A 335 -11.91 3.77 6.83
CA TRP A 335 -11.55 5.08 7.40
C TRP A 335 -12.07 6.18 6.51
N ALA A 336 -12.67 7.22 7.11
CA ALA A 336 -13.05 8.46 6.44
C ALA A 336 -11.98 9.54 6.70
N PHE A 337 -11.52 10.14 5.63
CA PHE A 337 -10.44 11.12 5.65
C PHE A 337 -10.95 12.52 5.40
N SER A 338 -10.36 13.49 6.09
CA SER A 338 -10.55 14.93 5.88
C SER A 338 -9.23 15.66 6.10
N VAL A 339 -9.16 16.94 5.79
CA VAL A 339 -7.99 17.77 6.14
C VAL A 339 -7.87 17.86 7.65
N GLY A 340 -6.66 17.61 8.19
CA GLY A 340 -6.39 17.72 9.62
C GLY A 340 -6.54 19.19 10.11
N THR A 341 -7.16 19.37 11.26
CA THR A 341 -7.46 20.71 11.83
C THR A 341 -6.22 21.52 12.23
N GLY A 342 -5.00 20.97 12.03
CA GLY A 342 -3.74 21.66 12.33
C GLY A 342 -3.17 22.51 11.17
N ASP A 343 -3.73 22.42 9.98
CA ASP A 343 -3.21 23.09 8.77
C ASP A 343 -4.22 24.08 8.19
N THR A 344 -4.61 25.08 9.01
CA THR A 344 -5.40 26.21 8.52
C THR A 344 -4.48 27.26 7.88
N THR A 345 -3.89 26.98 6.74
CA THR A 345 -3.56 27.98 5.74
C THR A 345 -4.69 28.00 4.69
N ALA A 346 -5.88 28.36 5.15
CA ALA A 346 -6.97 28.73 4.26
C ALA A 346 -6.53 29.96 3.47
N VAL A 347 -6.33 29.80 2.17
CA VAL A 347 -6.29 30.91 1.23
C VAL A 347 -7.72 31.46 1.18
N ASP A 348 -7.96 32.48 2.01
CA ASP A 348 -9.18 33.27 1.95
C ASP A 348 -9.19 34.06 0.64
N SER A 349 -9.87 33.50 -0.37
CA SER A 349 -10.19 34.17 -1.63
C SER A 349 -11.56 34.82 -1.52
N SER A 350 -11.75 35.73 -0.56
CA SER A 350 -12.88 36.65 -0.62
C SER A 350 -12.38 38.02 -1.10
N ASN A 351 -12.33 38.16 -2.43
CA ASN A 351 -12.30 39.46 -3.06
C ASN A 351 -13.71 40.06 -2.99
N SER A 352 -13.97 40.94 -2.04
CA SER A 352 -15.11 41.83 -2.06
C SER A 352 -14.61 43.29 -2.01
N THR A 353 -14.58 43.87 -3.19
CA THR A 353 -14.58 45.31 -3.39
C THR A 353 -15.87 45.88 -2.85
N ASP A 354 -15.81 46.77 -1.84
CA ASP A 354 -16.63 47.97 -1.89
C ASP A 354 -16.01 49.11 -1.09
N SER A 355 -16.09 50.29 -1.73
CA SER A 355 -15.56 51.56 -1.32
C SER A 355 -16.46 52.29 -0.33
N THR A 356 -15.84 53.26 0.31
CA THR A 356 -16.32 54.57 0.84
C THR A 356 -16.57 54.64 2.34
N ASP A 357 -15.83 55.48 2.91
CA ASP A 357 -15.90 56.84 3.34
C ASP A 357 -15.71 57.08 4.86
N ALA A 358 -14.79 57.97 5.09
CA ALA A 358 -14.47 58.88 6.17
C ALA A 358 -15.31 58.90 7.49
N THR A 359 -14.71 58.95 8.62
CA THR A 359 -14.50 60.22 9.39
C THR A 359 -13.85 59.97 10.76
N ALA A 360 -12.96 60.88 11.06
CA ALA A 360 -12.23 61.21 12.25
C ALA A 360 -12.93 61.07 13.62
N SER A 361 -12.25 60.78 14.67
CA SER A 361 -11.94 61.72 15.76
C SER A 361 -11.46 61.02 17.05
N THR A 362 -10.27 61.34 17.42
CA THR A 362 -9.71 61.88 18.67
C THR A 362 -9.76 61.13 19.99
N ASN A 363 -8.55 61.00 20.52
CA ASN A 363 -8.09 61.26 21.90
C ASN A 363 -8.63 60.37 23.05
N SER A 364 -7.78 59.82 23.88
CA SER A 364 -6.99 60.47 24.91
C SER A 364 -6.22 59.45 25.77
N THR A 365 -4.94 59.61 25.88
CA THR A 365 -4.08 59.73 27.08
C THR A 365 -4.32 58.89 28.33
N GLY A 366 -3.21 58.38 28.83
CA GLY A 366 -2.92 58.08 30.24
C GLY A 366 -1.99 56.90 30.38
N THR A 367 -0.73 57.06 30.35
CA THR A 367 0.33 57.42 31.29
C THR A 367 0.52 56.48 32.48
N SER A 368 1.75 56.04 32.57
CA SER A 368 2.62 55.77 33.73
C SER A 368 2.38 54.49 34.51
N ASP A 369 3.32 53.82 35.08
CA ASP A 369 4.74 53.98 35.32
C ASP A 369 5.35 52.65 35.74
N THR A 370 6.58 52.41 35.33
CA THR A 370 7.80 52.15 36.10
C THR A 370 7.77 51.13 37.25
N THR A 371 8.62 50.14 37.22
CA THR A 371 9.91 50.00 37.91
C THR A 371 10.46 48.59 37.71
N THR A 372 11.62 48.47 37.14
CA THR A 372 12.99 48.30 37.62
C THR A 372 13.19 47.17 38.66
N SER A 373 13.99 46.21 38.39
CA SER A 373 15.41 46.00 38.68
C SER A 373 15.76 44.53 38.55
N ASN A 374 16.79 44.25 37.83
CA ASN A 374 18.20 44.09 38.16
C ASN A 374 18.58 42.78 38.84
N GLY A 375 19.58 42.21 38.26
CA GLY A 375 20.70 41.55 38.89
C GLY A 375 21.04 40.20 38.26
N SER A 376 21.91 40.20 37.35
CA SER A 376 23.37 40.10 37.41
C SER A 376 23.89 38.69 37.65
N SER A 377 24.52 38.16 36.62
CA SER A 377 25.93 37.74 36.52
C SER A 377 26.40 36.59 37.40
N THR A 378 27.02 35.61 36.83
CA THR A 378 28.47 35.37 36.66
C THR A 378 28.64 33.95 36.12
N ASP A 379 29.28 33.80 35.00
CA ASP A 379 30.64 33.40 34.70
C ASP A 379 31.25 32.27 35.55
N ASN A 380 31.70 31.23 34.89
CA ASN A 380 33.09 30.78 34.77
C ASN A 380 33.14 29.41 34.06
N THR A 381 33.68 29.32 32.89
CA THR A 381 35.06 29.08 32.43
C THR A 381 35.83 28.02 33.21
N THR A 382 36.32 27.04 32.52
CA THR A 382 37.72 26.58 32.43
C THR A 382 37.75 25.08 32.17
N THR A 383 38.07 24.63 30.98
CA THR A 383 39.38 24.28 30.42
C THR A 383 40.15 23.15 31.17
N THR A 384 40.54 22.20 30.46
CA THR A 384 41.85 21.60 30.18
C THR A 384 41.78 20.06 30.15
N ASN A 385 42.10 19.52 29.03
CA ASN A 385 43.40 18.98 28.59
C ASN A 385 43.88 17.71 29.25
N ASN A 386 44.17 16.81 28.45
CA ASN A 386 45.45 16.10 28.12
C ASN A 386 45.24 14.57 28.20
N THR A 387 45.65 13.86 27.26
CA THR A 387 46.88 13.57 26.51
C THR A 387 47.30 12.12 26.68
N ALA A 388 47.59 11.51 25.56
CA ALA A 388 48.63 10.50 25.31
C ALA A 388 48.34 9.07 25.82
N GLY A 389 48.66 8.08 25.15
CA GLY A 389 49.58 7.79 24.08
C GLY A 389 49.82 6.31 23.94
N SER A 390 50.40 6.03 22.84
CA SER A 390 51.35 4.95 22.46
C SER A 390 50.76 3.57 22.25
N ASP A 391 50.83 3.11 21.04
CA ASP A 391 51.96 2.49 20.34
C ASP A 391 52.11 1.00 20.58
N SER A 392 52.03 0.23 19.54
CA SER A 392 53.03 -0.69 19.05
C SER A 392 52.50 -1.66 18.02
N THR A 393 52.85 -1.41 16.80
CA THR A 393 53.63 -2.30 15.89
C THR A 393 53.54 -3.81 16.14
N ASN A 394 53.18 -4.60 15.16
CA ASN A 394 54.17 -5.41 14.45
C ASN A 394 53.63 -6.05 13.16
N THR A 395 54.39 -5.87 12.14
CA THR A 395 54.64 -6.55 10.88
C THR A 395 54.61 -8.08 10.96
N ASN A 396 54.07 -8.77 9.97
CA ASN A 396 54.96 -9.58 9.10
C ASN A 396 54.26 -10.13 7.82
N THR A 397 54.89 -9.84 6.75
CA THR A 397 55.03 -10.36 5.41
C THR A 397 55.17 -11.90 5.35
N THR A 398 54.58 -12.53 4.33
CA THR A 398 55.28 -13.33 3.29
C THR A 398 54.26 -13.94 2.31
N SER A 399 54.30 -13.51 1.13
CA SER A 399 54.54 -14.11 -0.20
C SER A 399 54.55 -15.65 -0.26
N ASN A 400 53.81 -16.21 -1.20
CA ASN A 400 54.30 -17.04 -2.29
C ASN A 400 53.19 -17.51 -3.26
N THR A 401 53.33 -17.09 -4.49
CA THR A 401 52.92 -17.82 -5.69
C THR A 401 54.15 -18.64 -6.14
N PRO A 402 54.04 -19.77 -6.88
CA PRO A 402 53.67 -19.76 -8.28
C PRO A 402 53.06 -21.06 -8.89
N ALA A 403 52.40 -20.85 -10.02
CA ALA A 403 52.45 -21.55 -11.31
C ALA A 403 52.17 -23.05 -11.44
N GLY A 404 51.49 -23.37 -12.51
CA GLY A 404 51.59 -24.59 -13.30
C GLY A 404 50.27 -25.00 -13.93
N ASN A 405 50.07 -24.59 -15.16
CA ASN A 405 49.73 -25.32 -16.39
C ASN A 405 49.13 -26.73 -16.20
N ASP A 406 48.01 -26.98 -16.86
CA ASP A 406 47.96 -27.71 -18.15
C ASP A 406 46.46 -28.01 -18.51
N ASP A 407 46.10 -27.52 -19.67
CA ASP A 407 45.07 -28.12 -20.53
C ASP A 407 45.73 -29.31 -21.27
N PRO A 408 45.09 -30.40 -21.74
CA PRO A 408 44.16 -30.30 -22.87
C PRO A 408 43.10 -31.43 -23.02
N GLN A 409 42.12 -31.08 -23.89
CA GLN A 409 41.48 -31.94 -24.92
C GLN A 409 40.57 -33.12 -24.58
N ALA A 410 39.32 -32.95 -25.03
CA ALA A 410 38.61 -33.65 -26.15
C ALA A 410 37.97 -35.02 -25.90
N ALA A 411 36.78 -35.06 -26.43
CA ALA A 411 36.05 -36.18 -27.07
C ALA A 411 35.28 -37.18 -26.17
N ASN A 412 33.95 -37.07 -26.16
CA ASN A 412 33.00 -37.80 -26.98
C ASN A 412 31.57 -37.17 -26.78
#